data_d1e3bafe4077f8cd33afcfa74c8d6c88
#
_entry.id   d1e3bafe4077f8cd33afcfa74c8d6c88
#
_cell.length_a   1.000
_cell.length_b   1.000
_cell.length_c   1.000
_cell.angle_alpha   90.00
_cell.angle_beta   90.00
_cell.angle_gamma   90.00
#
_symmetry.space_group_name_H-M   'P 1'
#
loop_
_entity.id
_entity.type
_entity.pdbx_description
1 polymer ?
#
loop_
_entity_poly.entity_id
_entity_poly.type
_entity_poly.pdbx_seq_one_letter_code
_entity_poly.pdbx_strand_id
1 'polypeptide(L)'
;MKSSIKTFFIVVFLVFVQFPSFSWGFFSHKLINKYAVFLLPPEMIGFYKKHIDYLIAHSIDPDKRSHTVEGEAQKHYIDIDVYGDNPFEVVPKRWKDAVAKYSEDTLQKYGIVPWWIEKMFYQLVHAFKEKDVDKILWISANLGHYIADANVPLHTTQFYDGKKPYQKGVHALWESRLPELFAKDYDYFIGRAQYIPNPLEAAWKMVERSHRQMDTVLNVFDSLFLHYNPNQIYIVEERNGVIKKQFSKEFCETYDRLLHQMVYRNLRNSILMVASFWYSAWVMAGQPNLDELLDKDISQAMQKEQEELEYLWKHGKPKGRPNPEESEE
;
A
#
# COMPACT_ATOMS: atom_id res chain seq x y z
N MET A 1 -16.05 -66.33 14.27
CA MET A 1 -16.46 -64.93 14.26
C MET A 1 -15.22 -64.06 13.96
N LYS A 2 -15.09 -63.57 12.74
CA LYS A 2 -13.99 -62.67 12.34
C LYS A 2 -14.57 -61.25 12.34
N SER A 3 -14.10 -60.42 13.28
CA SER A 3 -14.41 -58.99 13.36
C SER A 3 -13.56 -58.24 12.35
N SER A 4 -14.26 -57.63 11.37
CA SER A 4 -13.62 -56.78 10.35
C SER A 4 -13.60 -55.32 10.85
N ILE A 5 -12.44 -54.83 11.24
CA ILE A 5 -12.23 -53.44 11.62
C ILE A 5 -12.17 -52.65 10.32
N LYS A 6 -13.19 -51.86 10.03
CA LYS A 6 -13.18 -50.85 8.95
C LYS A 6 -12.43 -49.61 9.43
N THR A 7 -11.22 -49.46 8.95
CA THR A 7 -10.43 -48.25 9.14
C THR A 7 -11.02 -47.13 8.28
N PHE A 8 -11.56 -46.11 8.91
CA PHE A 8 -12.11 -44.93 8.25
C PHE A 8 -10.98 -43.91 8.08
N PHE A 9 -10.50 -43.76 6.87
CA PHE A 9 -9.56 -42.69 6.54
C PHE A 9 -10.31 -41.36 6.39
N ILE A 10 -10.14 -40.45 7.37
CA ILE A 10 -10.58 -39.06 7.24
C ILE A 10 -9.53 -38.34 6.39
N VAL A 11 -9.87 -38.10 5.12
CA VAL A 11 -9.08 -37.20 4.26
C VAL A 11 -9.47 -35.78 4.64
N VAL A 12 -8.62 -35.11 5.43
CA VAL A 12 -8.75 -33.69 5.69
C VAL A 12 -8.30 -32.93 4.44
N PHE A 13 -9.27 -32.41 3.69
CA PHE A 13 -9.00 -31.49 2.60
C PHE A 13 -8.57 -30.14 3.23
N LEU A 14 -7.28 -29.86 3.27
CA LEU A 14 -6.74 -28.55 3.59
C LEU A 14 -7.04 -27.64 2.38
N VAL A 15 -8.14 -26.90 2.47
CA VAL A 15 -8.43 -25.81 1.53
C VAL A 15 -7.42 -24.69 1.84
N PHE A 16 -6.39 -24.59 1.05
CA PHE A 16 -5.50 -23.42 1.05
C PHE A 16 -6.28 -22.23 0.49
N VAL A 17 -6.92 -21.47 1.35
CA VAL A 17 -7.45 -20.15 0.97
C VAL A 17 -6.23 -19.24 0.82
N GLN A 18 -5.81 -19.02 -0.41
CA GLN A 18 -4.82 -18.00 -0.72
C GLN A 18 -5.50 -16.64 -0.53
N PHE A 19 -5.17 -15.95 0.54
CA PHE A 19 -5.50 -14.53 0.64
C PHE A 19 -4.49 -13.77 -0.21
N PRO A 20 -4.94 -12.91 -1.13
CA PRO A 20 -4.06 -12.08 -1.93
C PRO A 20 -3.17 -11.22 -1.02
N SER A 21 -1.94 -11.00 -1.48
CA SER A 21 -0.99 -10.09 -0.83
C SER A 21 -1.56 -8.68 -0.90
N PHE A 22 -1.75 -8.05 0.25
CA PHE A 22 -2.15 -6.65 0.33
C PHE A 22 -0.91 -5.76 0.27
N SER A 23 -1.01 -4.69 -0.50
CA SER A 23 -0.13 -3.54 -0.49
C SER A 23 0.10 -3.04 0.93
N TRP A 24 1.31 -2.56 1.28
CA TRP A 24 1.67 -2.21 2.68
C TRP A 24 0.62 -2.70 3.68
N GLY A 25 0.73 -3.92 4.20
CA GLY A 25 -0.38 -4.60 4.90
C GLY A 25 -1.20 -3.63 5.75
N PHE A 26 -2.46 -3.86 5.92
CA PHE A 26 -3.41 -2.95 6.60
C PHE A 26 -2.84 -2.22 7.83
N PHE A 27 -1.92 -2.87 8.54
CA PHE A 27 -1.23 -2.30 9.69
C PHE A 27 -0.40 -1.07 9.31
N SER A 28 0.40 -1.16 8.24
CA SER A 28 1.33 -0.09 7.83
C SER A 28 0.58 1.13 7.28
N HIS A 29 -0.46 0.94 6.44
CA HIS A 29 -1.29 2.05 5.96
C HIS A 29 -1.96 2.83 7.08
N LYS A 30 -2.53 2.11 8.07
CA LYS A 30 -3.11 2.72 9.25
C LYS A 30 -2.10 3.55 10.04
N LEU A 31 -0.90 3.02 10.20
CA LEU A 31 0.17 3.66 10.92
C LEU A 31 0.70 4.90 10.19
N ILE A 32 0.86 4.83 8.85
CA ILE A 32 1.30 5.94 8.02
C ILE A 32 0.32 7.10 8.09
N ASN A 33 -0.98 6.87 7.85
CA ASN A 33 -1.99 7.92 7.92
C ASN A 33 -2.11 8.51 9.32
N LYS A 34 -2.03 7.67 10.37
CA LYS A 34 -2.03 8.13 11.75
C LYS A 34 -0.90 9.13 12.03
N TYR A 35 0.32 8.74 11.72
CA TYR A 35 1.48 9.57 12.06
C TYR A 35 1.61 10.79 11.16
N ALA A 36 1.13 10.75 9.91
CA ALA A 36 1.10 11.91 9.02
C ALA A 36 0.33 13.10 9.63
N VAL A 37 -0.73 12.86 10.40
CA VAL A 37 -1.50 13.90 11.10
C VAL A 37 -0.61 14.75 12.00
N PHE A 38 0.34 14.15 12.70
CA PHE A 38 1.19 14.84 13.68
C PHE A 38 2.32 15.67 13.05
N LEU A 39 2.52 15.59 11.72
CA LEU A 39 3.48 16.40 10.99
C LEU A 39 2.84 17.68 10.43
N LEU A 40 1.51 17.81 10.50
CA LEU A 40 0.77 18.93 9.96
C LEU A 40 0.97 20.21 10.80
N PRO A 41 0.86 21.40 10.18
CA PRO A 41 0.95 22.68 10.89
C PRO A 41 -0.25 22.92 11.80
N PRO A 42 -0.14 23.86 12.76
CA PRO A 42 -1.20 24.17 13.73
C PRO A 42 -2.57 24.44 13.10
N GLU A 43 -2.59 25.07 11.93
CA GLU A 43 -3.79 25.45 11.19
C GLU A 43 -4.56 24.25 10.60
N MET A 44 -3.90 23.10 10.49
CA MET A 44 -4.49 21.87 9.95
C MET A 44 -4.70 20.80 11.01
N ILE A 45 -3.77 20.71 11.98
CA ILE A 45 -3.69 19.56 12.88
C ILE A 45 -4.97 19.38 13.72
N GLY A 46 -5.66 20.47 14.09
CA GLY A 46 -6.91 20.41 14.85
C GLY A 46 -7.98 19.60 14.12
N PHE A 47 -8.24 19.93 12.85
CA PHE A 47 -9.20 19.23 11.99
C PHE A 47 -8.81 17.76 11.76
N TYR A 48 -7.58 17.51 11.34
CA TYR A 48 -7.12 16.15 11.06
C TYR A 48 -7.08 15.26 12.31
N LYS A 49 -6.74 15.83 13.49
CA LYS A 49 -6.72 15.11 14.75
C LYS A 49 -8.13 14.77 15.24
N LYS A 50 -9.12 15.64 15.04
CA LYS A 50 -10.53 15.32 15.31
C LYS A 50 -10.98 14.09 14.53
N HIS A 51 -10.55 13.97 13.29
CA HIS A 51 -10.96 12.90 12.38
C HIS A 51 -9.90 11.78 12.23
N ILE A 52 -8.96 11.66 13.18
CA ILE A 52 -7.83 10.72 13.05
C ILE A 52 -8.28 9.26 12.96
N ASP A 53 -9.33 8.88 13.69
CA ASP A 53 -9.86 7.50 13.66
C ASP A 53 -10.44 7.17 12.29
N TYR A 54 -11.08 8.15 11.62
CA TYR A 54 -11.51 8.02 10.24
C TYR A 54 -10.33 7.77 9.30
N LEU A 55 -9.32 8.63 9.35
CA LEU A 55 -8.13 8.53 8.48
C LEU A 55 -7.39 7.19 8.68
N ILE A 56 -7.34 6.68 9.90
CA ILE A 56 -6.77 5.37 10.21
C ILE A 56 -7.63 4.25 9.63
N ALA A 57 -8.93 4.25 9.89
CA ALA A 57 -9.83 3.17 9.49
C ALA A 57 -9.94 3.05 7.97
N HIS A 58 -9.97 4.18 7.26
CA HIS A 58 -10.20 4.26 5.81
C HIS A 58 -8.92 4.37 4.96
N SER A 59 -7.75 4.33 5.59
CA SER A 59 -6.47 4.23 4.88
C SER A 59 -6.30 2.93 4.09
N ILE A 60 -7.11 1.91 4.38
CA ILE A 60 -7.07 0.58 3.76
C ILE A 60 -8.24 0.34 2.77
N ASP A 61 -9.08 1.33 2.56
CA ASP A 61 -10.23 1.18 1.67
C ASP A 61 -9.83 0.98 0.20
N PRO A 62 -8.74 1.58 -0.32
CA PRO A 62 -8.24 1.24 -1.65
C PRO A 62 -7.93 -0.24 -1.82
N ASP A 63 -7.31 -0.90 -0.83
CA ASP A 63 -7.07 -2.34 -0.86
C ASP A 63 -8.35 -3.15 -0.90
N LYS A 64 -9.35 -2.78 -0.08
CA LYS A 64 -10.66 -3.43 -0.13
C LYS A 64 -11.31 -3.29 -1.50
N ARG A 65 -11.19 -2.11 -2.14
CA ARG A 65 -11.70 -1.87 -3.49
C ARG A 65 -10.91 -2.62 -4.57
N SER A 66 -9.60 -2.79 -4.42
CA SER A 66 -8.79 -3.53 -5.40
C SER A 66 -9.28 -4.97 -5.61
N HIS A 67 -9.93 -5.53 -4.59
CA HIS A 67 -10.55 -6.85 -4.67
C HIS A 67 -11.98 -6.87 -5.22
N THR A 68 -12.69 -5.75 -5.15
CA THR A 68 -14.14 -5.72 -5.40
C THR A 68 -14.54 -4.82 -6.56
N VAL A 69 -13.70 -3.85 -6.91
CA VAL A 69 -13.96 -2.83 -7.92
C VAL A 69 -12.98 -2.96 -9.08
N GLU A 70 -13.50 -3.12 -10.28
CA GLU A 70 -12.70 -3.11 -11.50
C GLU A 70 -12.02 -1.75 -11.70
N GLY A 71 -10.77 -1.76 -12.15
CA GLY A 71 -10.02 -0.52 -12.38
C GLY A 71 -9.41 0.09 -11.10
N GLU A 72 -9.47 -0.59 -9.95
CA GLU A 72 -8.81 -0.11 -8.73
C GLU A 72 -7.37 -0.61 -8.60
N ALA A 73 -7.13 -1.88 -8.90
CA ALA A 73 -5.83 -2.52 -8.65
C ALA A 73 -4.64 -1.76 -9.28
N GLN A 74 -4.77 -1.29 -10.52
CA GLN A 74 -3.70 -0.59 -11.24
C GLN A 74 -3.33 0.79 -10.67
N LYS A 75 -4.08 1.31 -9.72
CA LYS A 75 -3.79 2.58 -9.02
C LYS A 75 -2.73 2.42 -7.93
N HIS A 76 -2.43 1.17 -7.54
CA HIS A 76 -1.54 0.83 -6.44
C HIS A 76 -0.08 0.65 -6.88
N TYR A 77 0.19 0.48 -8.17
CA TYR A 77 1.51 0.12 -8.65
C TYR A 77 1.84 0.77 -10.00
N ILE A 78 3.08 0.58 -10.42
CA ILE A 78 3.53 0.78 -11.79
C ILE A 78 4.65 -0.21 -12.09
N ASP A 79 4.46 -1.10 -13.06
CA ASP A 79 5.47 -2.04 -13.52
C ASP A 79 6.43 -1.32 -14.47
N ILE A 80 7.26 -0.45 -13.89
CA ILE A 80 8.07 0.47 -14.67
C ILE A 80 9.13 -0.25 -15.52
N ASP A 81 9.54 -1.42 -15.12
CA ASP A 81 10.52 -2.28 -15.78
C ASP A 81 10.03 -2.86 -17.13
N VAL A 82 8.71 -2.85 -17.41
CA VAL A 82 8.18 -3.28 -18.72
C VAL A 82 8.47 -2.29 -19.85
N TYR A 83 8.86 -1.06 -19.52
CA TYR A 83 9.12 -0.01 -20.49
C TYR A 83 10.59 0.05 -20.98
N GLY A 84 11.43 -0.91 -20.58
CA GLY A 84 12.81 -1.07 -21.05
C GLY A 84 13.88 -0.69 -20.02
N ASP A 85 15.14 -0.66 -20.44
CA ASP A 85 16.31 -0.55 -19.54
C ASP A 85 16.42 0.78 -18.81
N ASN A 86 15.94 1.89 -19.40
CA ASN A 86 15.98 3.23 -18.82
C ASN A 86 14.57 3.83 -18.73
N PRO A 87 13.65 3.19 -17.98
CA PRO A 87 12.24 3.52 -18.04
C PRO A 87 11.92 4.94 -17.57
N PHE A 88 12.67 5.50 -16.62
CA PHE A 88 12.47 6.86 -16.10
C PHE A 88 12.87 7.96 -17.09
N GLU A 89 13.65 7.64 -18.12
CA GLU A 89 14.00 8.55 -19.22
C GLU A 89 13.00 8.46 -20.37
N VAL A 90 12.44 7.27 -20.62
CA VAL A 90 11.61 7.00 -21.78
C VAL A 90 10.11 7.13 -21.53
N VAL A 91 9.64 6.91 -20.30
CA VAL A 91 8.23 7.06 -19.95
C VAL A 91 7.90 8.53 -19.72
N PRO A 92 7.00 9.13 -20.53
CA PRO A 92 6.61 10.52 -20.33
C PRO A 92 5.91 10.68 -18.98
N LYS A 93 6.36 11.67 -18.20
CA LYS A 93 5.78 11.90 -16.86
C LYS A 93 4.34 12.43 -16.91
N ARG A 94 3.97 13.20 -17.95
CA ARG A 94 2.61 13.75 -18.09
C ARG A 94 1.69 12.68 -18.67
N TRP A 95 0.53 12.48 -18.05
CA TRP A 95 -0.47 11.49 -18.48
C TRP A 95 -0.80 11.54 -19.96
N LYS A 96 -1.12 12.74 -20.48
CA LYS A 96 -1.46 12.93 -21.89
C LYS A 96 -0.38 12.44 -22.85
N ASP A 97 0.90 12.72 -22.51
CA ASP A 97 2.03 12.34 -23.34
C ASP A 97 2.34 10.83 -23.22
N ALA A 98 2.13 10.26 -22.02
CA ALA A 98 2.24 8.81 -21.81
C ALA A 98 1.16 8.04 -22.58
N VAL A 99 -0.09 8.50 -22.56
CA VAL A 99 -1.20 7.91 -23.34
C VAL A 99 -0.92 8.00 -24.84
N ALA A 100 -0.41 9.13 -25.32
CA ALA A 100 -0.04 9.29 -26.73
C ALA A 100 1.06 8.32 -27.18
N LYS A 101 1.96 7.95 -26.27
CA LYS A 101 3.09 7.04 -26.56
C LYS A 101 2.73 5.56 -26.43
N TYR A 102 1.96 5.18 -25.40
CA TYR A 102 1.77 3.79 -25.01
C TYR A 102 0.32 3.31 -25.08
N SER A 103 -0.66 4.16 -25.33
CA SER A 103 -2.10 3.98 -25.13
C SER A 103 -2.53 3.90 -23.64
N GLU A 104 -3.78 4.27 -23.39
CA GLU A 104 -4.35 4.21 -22.04
C GLU A 104 -4.46 2.77 -21.55
N ASP A 105 -4.88 1.83 -22.41
CA ASP A 105 -5.02 0.41 -22.05
C ASP A 105 -3.69 -0.20 -21.59
N THR A 106 -2.59 0.13 -22.28
CA THR A 106 -1.25 -0.32 -21.90
C THR A 106 -0.85 0.25 -20.53
N LEU A 107 -1.08 1.53 -20.30
CA LEU A 107 -0.76 2.16 -19.02
C LEU A 107 -1.61 1.57 -17.88
N GLN A 108 -2.91 1.36 -18.10
CA GLN A 108 -3.79 0.73 -17.12
C GLN A 108 -3.35 -0.70 -16.80
N LYS A 109 -2.92 -1.48 -17.81
CA LYS A 109 -2.42 -2.84 -17.62
C LYS A 109 -1.21 -2.88 -16.70
N TYR A 110 -0.27 -1.96 -16.86
CA TYR A 110 1.01 -1.96 -16.12
C TYR A 110 1.05 -1.00 -14.93
N GLY A 111 -0.08 -0.39 -14.59
CA GLY A 111 -0.23 0.42 -13.41
C GLY A 111 0.04 1.91 -13.61
N ILE A 112 -0.66 2.72 -12.81
CA ILE A 112 -0.77 4.17 -13.01
C ILE A 112 -0.53 5.00 -11.73
N VAL A 113 0.08 4.44 -10.70
CA VAL A 113 0.18 5.07 -9.38
C VAL A 113 0.69 6.54 -9.40
N PRO A 114 1.73 6.96 -10.17
CA PRO A 114 2.21 8.33 -10.08
C PRO A 114 1.20 9.34 -10.63
N TRP A 115 0.49 9.01 -11.71
CA TRP A 115 -0.56 9.86 -12.28
C TRP A 115 -1.83 9.85 -11.42
N TRP A 116 -2.12 8.73 -10.77
CA TRP A 116 -3.26 8.63 -9.86
C TRP A 116 -3.06 9.49 -8.61
N ILE A 117 -1.85 9.51 -8.04
CA ILE A 117 -1.47 10.39 -6.94
C ILE A 117 -1.68 11.86 -7.33
N GLU A 118 -1.22 12.28 -8.53
CA GLU A 118 -1.44 13.65 -9.02
C GLU A 118 -2.94 13.99 -9.12
N LYS A 119 -3.74 13.11 -9.73
CA LYS A 119 -5.18 13.29 -9.85
C LYS A 119 -5.85 13.46 -8.49
N MET A 120 -5.56 12.57 -7.54
CA MET A 120 -6.10 12.64 -6.18
C MET A 120 -5.66 13.90 -5.44
N PHE A 121 -4.44 14.34 -5.64
CA PHE A 121 -3.93 15.58 -5.07
C PHE A 121 -4.77 16.80 -5.50
N TYR A 122 -5.05 16.96 -6.80
CA TYR A 122 -5.87 18.07 -7.27
C TYR A 122 -7.34 17.95 -6.86
N GLN A 123 -7.86 16.76 -6.69
CA GLN A 123 -9.17 16.54 -6.07
C GLN A 123 -9.18 17.01 -4.61
N LEU A 124 -8.10 16.76 -3.85
CA LEU A 124 -7.98 17.25 -2.47
C LEU A 124 -7.90 18.78 -2.43
N VAL A 125 -7.15 19.42 -3.34
CA VAL A 125 -7.13 20.89 -3.50
C VAL A 125 -8.54 21.43 -3.70
N HIS A 126 -9.34 20.79 -4.56
CA HIS A 126 -10.73 21.19 -4.82
C HIS A 126 -11.60 21.01 -3.58
N ALA A 127 -11.51 19.86 -2.91
CA ALA A 127 -12.25 19.59 -1.69
C ALA A 127 -11.98 20.62 -0.58
N PHE A 128 -10.73 21.05 -0.42
CA PHE A 128 -10.38 22.15 0.49
C PHE A 128 -11.02 23.48 0.09
N LYS A 129 -11.02 23.84 -1.19
CA LYS A 129 -11.66 25.07 -1.67
C LYS A 129 -13.16 25.09 -1.39
N GLU A 130 -13.82 23.95 -1.55
CA GLU A 130 -15.25 23.78 -1.28
C GLU A 130 -15.56 23.65 0.20
N LYS A 131 -14.56 23.46 1.06
CA LYS A 131 -14.72 23.15 2.51
C LYS A 131 -15.63 21.93 2.75
N ASP A 132 -15.54 20.92 1.86
CA ASP A 132 -16.31 19.70 1.89
C ASP A 132 -15.60 18.68 2.78
N VAL A 133 -16.08 18.49 4.01
CA VAL A 133 -15.46 17.63 5.03
C VAL A 133 -15.36 16.20 4.57
N ASP A 134 -16.42 15.64 3.98
CA ASP A 134 -16.46 14.25 3.53
C ASP A 134 -15.40 14.01 2.45
N LYS A 135 -15.33 14.88 1.44
CA LYS A 135 -14.32 14.76 0.37
C LYS A 135 -12.91 14.98 0.90
N ILE A 136 -12.67 15.95 1.79
CA ILE A 136 -11.35 16.17 2.37
C ILE A 136 -10.87 14.90 3.06
N LEU A 137 -11.70 14.29 3.89
CA LEU A 137 -11.33 13.10 4.67
C LEU A 137 -11.16 11.87 3.79
N TRP A 138 -12.13 11.63 2.89
CA TRP A 138 -12.08 10.49 1.98
C TRP A 138 -10.85 10.53 1.08
N ILE A 139 -10.60 11.70 0.44
CA ILE A 139 -9.47 11.85 -0.46
C ILE A 139 -8.15 11.78 0.32
N SER A 140 -8.07 12.39 1.51
CA SER A 140 -6.86 12.35 2.34
C SER A 140 -6.49 10.92 2.74
N ALA A 141 -7.46 10.12 3.21
CA ALA A 141 -7.23 8.74 3.60
C ALA A 141 -6.73 7.89 2.41
N ASN A 142 -7.38 8.02 1.26
CA ASN A 142 -7.05 7.27 0.05
C ASN A 142 -5.73 7.74 -0.60
N LEU A 143 -5.49 9.05 -0.68
CA LEU A 143 -4.23 9.60 -1.20
C LEU A 143 -3.05 9.14 -0.35
N GLY A 144 -3.23 9.09 0.97
CA GLY A 144 -2.21 8.55 1.89
C GLY A 144 -1.84 7.10 1.59
N HIS A 145 -2.82 6.28 1.21
CA HIS A 145 -2.62 4.90 0.77
C HIS A 145 -1.73 4.82 -0.48
N TYR A 146 -2.12 5.48 -1.58
CA TYR A 146 -1.37 5.39 -2.84
C TYR A 146 0.04 6.02 -2.75
N ILE A 147 0.22 7.04 -1.90
CA ILE A 147 1.55 7.59 -1.59
C ILE A 147 2.40 6.55 -0.85
N ALA A 148 1.82 5.80 0.07
CA ALA A 148 2.52 4.73 0.77
C ALA A 148 2.94 3.63 -0.22
N ASP A 149 2.06 3.21 -1.14
CA ASP A 149 2.35 2.23 -2.18
C ASP A 149 3.50 2.64 -3.10
N ALA A 150 3.53 3.91 -3.52
CA ALA A 150 4.63 4.45 -4.33
C ALA A 150 6.00 4.40 -3.61
N ASN A 151 6.02 4.15 -2.29
CA ASN A 151 7.23 3.95 -1.49
C ASN A 151 7.58 2.47 -1.24
N VAL A 152 6.84 1.53 -1.84
CA VAL A 152 7.13 0.09 -1.79
C VAL A 152 7.95 -0.31 -3.02
N PRO A 153 9.16 -0.87 -2.86
CA PRO A 153 9.98 -1.30 -4.00
C PRO A 153 9.27 -2.27 -4.94
N LEU A 154 8.52 -3.21 -4.37
CA LEU A 154 7.83 -4.26 -5.11
C LEU A 154 6.56 -3.79 -5.84
N HIS A 155 6.07 -2.57 -5.58
CA HIS A 155 5.02 -1.92 -6.36
C HIS A 155 5.53 -1.24 -7.63
N THR A 156 6.81 -1.36 -7.95
CA THR A 156 7.43 -0.71 -9.11
C THR A 156 7.93 -1.69 -10.16
N THR A 157 7.52 -2.95 -10.08
CA THR A 157 7.99 -4.03 -10.97
C THR A 157 6.90 -5.06 -11.23
N GLN A 158 6.92 -5.64 -12.43
CA GLN A 158 6.08 -6.80 -12.75
C GLN A 158 6.39 -8.03 -11.86
N PHE A 159 7.59 -8.10 -11.30
CA PHE A 159 8.03 -9.17 -10.39
C PHE A 159 7.70 -8.87 -8.92
N TYR A 160 6.52 -8.35 -8.67
CA TYR A 160 6.11 -7.88 -7.35
C TYR A 160 6.22 -8.92 -6.22
N ASP A 161 6.06 -10.20 -6.50
CA ASP A 161 6.22 -11.28 -5.52
C ASP A 161 7.43 -12.19 -5.82
N GLY A 162 8.42 -11.63 -6.55
CA GLY A 162 9.70 -12.27 -6.85
C GLY A 162 9.83 -12.76 -8.27
N LYS A 163 11.09 -12.97 -8.69
CA LYS A 163 11.50 -13.48 -10.01
C LYS A 163 11.65 -15.01 -10.03
N LYS A 164 11.62 -15.66 -8.87
CA LYS A 164 11.91 -17.08 -8.68
C LYS A 164 10.84 -17.72 -7.78
N PRO A 165 10.47 -18.99 -8.00
CA PRO A 165 9.40 -19.65 -7.25
C PRO A 165 9.58 -19.61 -5.73
N TYR A 166 10.81 -19.68 -5.23
CA TYR A 166 11.08 -19.63 -3.79
C TYR A 166 11.03 -18.22 -3.19
N GLN A 167 10.98 -17.17 -4.02
CA GLN A 167 10.79 -15.79 -3.59
C GLN A 167 9.31 -15.47 -3.30
N LYS A 168 8.39 -16.36 -3.67
CA LYS A 168 6.96 -16.17 -3.41
C LYS A 168 6.70 -15.85 -1.94
N GLY A 169 5.95 -14.77 -1.69
CA GLY A 169 5.70 -14.22 -0.37
C GLY A 169 6.69 -13.14 0.08
N VAL A 170 7.71 -12.79 -0.74
CA VAL A 170 8.66 -11.72 -0.41
C VAL A 170 7.96 -10.37 -0.29
N HIS A 171 6.91 -10.15 -1.07
CA HIS A 171 6.09 -8.95 -1.00
C HIS A 171 5.44 -8.80 0.39
N ALA A 172 4.66 -9.79 0.80
CA ALA A 172 4.02 -9.79 2.11
C ALA A 172 5.04 -9.79 3.26
N LEU A 173 6.22 -10.40 3.08
CA LEU A 173 7.31 -10.31 4.04
C LEU A 173 7.75 -8.86 4.24
N TRP A 174 8.04 -8.14 3.13
CA TRP A 174 8.60 -6.81 3.18
C TRP A 174 7.61 -5.78 3.73
N GLU A 175 6.37 -5.78 3.26
CA GLU A 175 5.39 -4.73 3.54
C GLU A 175 4.46 -5.02 4.73
N SER A 176 4.28 -6.30 5.09
CA SER A 176 3.37 -6.69 6.17
C SER A 176 4.12 -7.27 7.36
N ARG A 177 4.90 -8.34 7.15
CA ARG A 177 5.50 -9.08 8.26
C ARG A 177 6.58 -8.26 8.99
N LEU A 178 7.47 -7.58 8.27
CA LEU A 178 8.51 -6.75 8.89
C LEU A 178 7.91 -5.58 9.70
N PRO A 179 6.98 -4.77 9.17
CA PRO A 179 6.33 -3.74 9.96
C PRO A 179 5.57 -4.27 11.17
N GLU A 180 4.81 -5.35 11.03
CA GLU A 180 4.07 -5.96 12.15
C GLU A 180 5.00 -6.37 13.31
N LEU A 181 6.20 -6.83 13.01
CA LEU A 181 7.16 -7.26 14.01
C LEU A 181 7.92 -6.09 14.64
N PHE A 182 8.29 -5.07 13.86
CA PHE A 182 9.32 -4.11 14.28
C PHE A 182 8.83 -2.67 14.38
N ALA A 183 7.70 -2.29 13.74
CA ALA A 183 7.28 -0.90 13.69
C ALA A 183 6.98 -0.27 15.06
N LYS A 184 6.67 -1.06 16.08
CA LYS A 184 6.49 -0.56 17.46
C LYS A 184 7.77 0.06 18.05
N ASP A 185 8.94 -0.37 17.55
CA ASP A 185 10.25 0.05 18.03
C ASP A 185 10.85 1.16 17.15
N TYR A 186 10.12 1.64 16.11
CA TYR A 186 10.56 2.69 15.21
C TYR A 186 10.41 4.08 15.84
N ASP A 187 11.35 4.97 15.51
CA ASP A 187 11.23 6.38 15.85
C ASP A 187 10.36 7.12 14.83
N TYR A 188 9.25 7.69 15.30
CA TYR A 188 8.31 8.47 14.49
C TYR A 188 8.48 9.98 14.63
N PHE A 189 9.54 10.44 15.28
CA PHE A 189 9.92 11.85 15.26
C PHE A 189 10.58 12.19 13.92
N ILE A 190 9.76 12.61 12.94
CA ILE A 190 10.13 12.74 11.53
C ILE A 190 10.38 14.19 11.13
N GLY A 191 9.76 15.14 11.83
CA GLY A 191 9.79 16.55 11.51
C GLY A 191 8.41 17.07 11.11
N ARG A 192 8.36 18.07 10.20
CA ARG A 192 7.12 18.72 9.74
C ARG A 192 6.87 18.46 8.28
N ALA A 193 5.60 18.50 7.88
CA ALA A 193 5.17 18.50 6.48
C ALA A 193 5.88 19.61 5.69
N GLN A 194 6.26 19.31 4.45
CA GLN A 194 6.97 20.21 3.55
C GLN A 194 6.12 20.55 2.34
N TYR A 195 6.23 21.77 1.82
CA TYR A 195 5.48 22.15 0.62
C TYR A 195 6.06 21.47 -0.63
N ILE A 196 5.18 20.87 -1.41
CA ILE A 196 5.48 20.19 -2.67
C ILE A 196 4.96 21.06 -3.82
N PRO A 197 5.83 21.73 -4.59
CA PRO A 197 5.40 22.62 -5.68
C PRO A 197 4.90 21.85 -6.89
N ASN A 198 5.38 20.64 -7.12
CA ASN A 198 4.98 19.79 -8.25
C ASN A 198 4.67 18.37 -7.76
N PRO A 199 3.37 18.04 -7.56
CA PRO A 199 2.95 16.74 -7.04
C PRO A 199 3.27 15.56 -7.97
N LEU A 200 3.17 15.77 -9.30
CA LEU A 200 3.50 14.73 -10.26
C LEU A 200 4.99 14.37 -10.21
N GLU A 201 5.86 15.38 -10.18
CA GLU A 201 7.29 15.13 -10.07
C GLU A 201 7.67 14.45 -8.76
N ALA A 202 7.01 14.83 -7.65
CA ALA A 202 7.21 14.20 -6.36
C ALA A 202 6.78 12.72 -6.38
N ALA A 203 5.65 12.42 -7.02
CA ALA A 203 5.18 11.03 -7.18
C ALA A 203 6.18 10.21 -8.01
N TRP A 204 6.68 10.72 -9.11
CA TRP A 204 7.69 10.04 -9.92
C TRP A 204 9.02 9.84 -9.18
N LYS A 205 9.45 10.80 -8.37
CA LYS A 205 10.65 10.65 -7.52
C LYS A 205 10.49 9.54 -6.46
N MET A 206 9.27 9.38 -5.91
CA MET A 206 8.98 8.27 -4.99
C MET A 206 9.10 6.92 -5.70
N VAL A 207 8.47 6.77 -6.86
CA VAL A 207 8.54 5.56 -7.67
C VAL A 207 9.98 5.23 -8.07
N GLU A 208 10.73 6.22 -8.58
CA GLU A 208 12.13 6.02 -8.98
C GLU A 208 13.02 5.59 -7.81
N ARG A 209 12.87 6.22 -6.64
CA ARG A 209 13.60 5.83 -5.44
C ARG A 209 13.25 4.40 -5.01
N SER A 210 11.98 4.04 -5.04
CA SER A 210 11.50 2.70 -4.69
C SER A 210 12.02 1.65 -5.67
N HIS A 211 11.96 1.93 -6.97
CA HIS A 211 12.45 1.03 -8.00
C HIS A 211 13.95 0.72 -7.86
N ARG A 212 14.76 1.73 -7.55
CA ARG A 212 16.20 1.54 -7.28
C ARG A 212 16.51 0.61 -6.11
N GLN A 213 15.54 0.37 -5.23
CA GLN A 213 15.68 -0.53 -4.08
C GLN A 213 15.25 -1.98 -4.41
N MET A 214 14.50 -2.18 -5.49
CA MET A 214 13.86 -3.45 -5.84
C MET A 214 14.87 -4.60 -5.94
N ASP A 215 15.96 -4.42 -6.68
CA ASP A 215 16.98 -5.46 -6.82
C ASP A 215 17.66 -5.78 -5.47
N THR A 216 17.84 -4.79 -4.60
CA THR A 216 18.37 -5.03 -3.25
C THR A 216 17.42 -5.91 -2.44
N VAL A 217 16.12 -5.65 -2.49
CA VAL A 217 15.09 -6.46 -1.81
C VAL A 217 15.18 -7.91 -2.24
N LEU A 218 15.19 -8.18 -3.54
CA LEU A 218 15.21 -9.54 -4.08
C LEU A 218 16.57 -10.25 -3.89
N ASN A 219 17.68 -9.56 -4.11
CA ASN A 219 19.02 -10.14 -3.99
C ASN A 219 19.39 -10.48 -2.53
N VAL A 220 19.01 -9.62 -1.59
CA VAL A 220 19.20 -9.88 -0.16
C VAL A 220 18.34 -11.07 0.28
N PHE A 221 17.08 -11.13 -0.21
CA PHE A 221 16.23 -12.29 0.05
C PHE A 221 16.87 -13.59 -0.47
N ASP A 222 17.34 -13.60 -1.72
CA ASP A 222 18.01 -14.76 -2.33
C ASP A 222 19.21 -15.21 -1.50
N SER A 223 20.11 -14.25 -1.22
CA SER A 223 21.33 -14.56 -0.45
C SER A 223 20.99 -15.15 0.91
N LEU A 224 20.01 -14.60 1.61
CA LEU A 224 19.60 -15.10 2.90
C LEU A 224 18.91 -16.47 2.78
N PHE A 225 17.90 -16.59 1.92
CA PHE A 225 17.07 -17.77 1.78
C PHE A 225 17.89 -19.02 1.41
N LEU A 226 18.84 -18.88 0.48
CA LEU A 226 19.66 -20.00 0.00
C LEU A 226 20.70 -20.49 1.01
N HIS A 227 21.09 -19.64 1.98
CA HIS A 227 22.11 -19.97 2.97
C HIS A 227 21.55 -20.14 4.40
N TYR A 228 20.25 -19.91 4.60
CA TYR A 228 19.60 -20.07 5.90
C TYR A 228 19.22 -21.53 6.15
N ASN A 229 19.14 -21.89 7.43
CA ASN A 229 18.66 -23.23 7.78
C ASN A 229 17.18 -23.39 7.33
N PRO A 230 16.85 -24.32 6.39
CA PRO A 230 15.50 -24.45 5.85
C PRO A 230 14.41 -24.67 6.91
N ASN A 231 14.76 -25.34 8.03
CA ASN A 231 13.84 -25.63 9.14
C ASN A 231 13.53 -24.39 10.01
N GLN A 232 14.25 -23.30 9.82
CA GLN A 232 14.13 -22.06 10.59
C GLN A 232 13.60 -20.88 9.78
N ILE A 233 13.35 -21.07 8.47
CA ILE A 233 12.82 -20.01 7.61
C ILE A 233 11.38 -19.69 7.97
N TYR A 234 10.58 -20.71 8.23
CA TYR A 234 9.15 -20.59 8.43
C TYR A 234 8.70 -21.12 9.77
N ILE A 235 7.63 -20.51 10.28
CA ILE A 235 6.85 -20.99 11.40
C ILE A 235 5.39 -21.17 11.00
N VAL A 236 4.66 -21.91 11.79
CA VAL A 236 3.20 -22.06 11.66
C VAL A 236 2.56 -21.34 12.83
N GLU A 237 1.77 -20.34 12.55
CA GLU A 237 1.05 -19.54 13.55
C GLU A 237 -0.45 -19.64 13.32
N GLU A 238 -1.23 -19.66 14.39
CA GLU A 238 -2.66 -19.48 14.35
C GLU A 238 -2.99 -17.99 14.48
N ARG A 239 -3.69 -17.42 13.47
CA ARG A 239 -4.19 -16.04 13.50
C ARG A 239 -5.68 -16.04 13.17
N ASN A 240 -6.49 -15.52 14.09
CA ASN A 240 -7.95 -15.45 13.94
C ASN A 240 -8.60 -16.79 13.56
N GLY A 241 -8.16 -17.89 14.16
CA GLY A 241 -8.67 -19.24 13.88
C GLY A 241 -8.15 -19.87 12.57
N VAL A 242 -7.22 -19.20 11.86
CA VAL A 242 -6.61 -19.69 10.62
C VAL A 242 -5.14 -20.04 10.86
N ILE A 243 -4.76 -21.26 10.53
CA ILE A 243 -3.36 -21.70 10.57
C ILE A 243 -2.64 -21.16 9.34
N LYS A 244 -1.60 -20.34 9.54
CA LYS A 244 -0.79 -19.73 8.48
C LYS A 244 0.67 -20.09 8.62
N LYS A 245 1.30 -20.42 7.49
CA LYS A 245 2.76 -20.50 7.37
C LYS A 245 3.29 -19.08 7.15
N GLN A 246 4.22 -18.64 8.00
CA GLN A 246 4.83 -17.31 7.90
C GLN A 246 6.35 -17.41 8.09
N PHE A 247 7.08 -16.38 7.63
CA PHE A 247 8.50 -16.26 7.91
C PHE A 247 8.74 -16.12 9.42
N SER A 248 9.72 -16.86 9.94
CA SER A 248 10.08 -16.80 11.36
C SER A 248 10.60 -15.41 11.74
N LYS A 249 10.50 -15.09 13.01
CA LYS A 249 10.96 -13.79 13.52
C LYS A 249 12.47 -13.64 13.30
N GLU A 250 13.23 -14.68 13.54
CA GLU A 250 14.69 -14.71 13.39
C GLU A 250 15.14 -14.51 11.93
N PHE A 251 14.40 -15.10 10.98
CA PHE A 251 14.61 -14.87 9.55
C PHE A 251 14.31 -13.39 9.20
N CYS A 252 13.19 -12.86 9.69
CA CYS A 252 12.78 -11.47 9.49
C CYS A 252 13.80 -10.47 10.06
N GLU A 253 14.30 -10.69 11.29
CA GLU A 253 15.33 -9.86 11.93
C GLU A 253 16.62 -9.82 11.10
N THR A 254 17.04 -10.99 10.58
CA THR A 254 18.21 -11.08 9.74
C THR A 254 18.02 -10.38 8.41
N TYR A 255 16.85 -10.55 7.78
CA TYR A 255 16.50 -9.91 6.52
C TYR A 255 16.45 -8.39 6.66
N ASP A 256 15.75 -7.85 7.68
CA ASP A 256 15.67 -6.40 7.93
C ASP A 256 17.05 -5.79 8.20
N ARG A 257 17.89 -6.48 8.98
CA ARG A 257 19.27 -6.04 9.24
C ARG A 257 20.11 -5.98 7.95
N LEU A 258 20.01 -6.97 7.06
CA LEU A 258 20.71 -7.00 5.78
C LEU A 258 20.18 -5.96 4.80
N LEU A 259 18.90 -5.60 4.89
CA LEU A 259 18.29 -4.47 4.17
C LEU A 259 18.66 -3.11 4.80
N HIS A 260 19.48 -3.07 5.86
CA HIS A 260 19.84 -1.84 6.57
C HIS A 260 18.60 -1.03 7.00
N GLN A 261 17.58 -1.69 7.54
CA GLN A 261 16.32 -1.08 7.98
C GLN A 261 15.60 -0.30 6.85
N MET A 262 15.61 -0.82 5.64
CA MET A 262 14.98 -0.18 4.47
C MET A 262 13.50 0.07 4.70
N VAL A 263 12.78 -0.90 5.29
CA VAL A 263 11.36 -0.81 5.61
C VAL A 263 11.07 0.37 6.54
N TYR A 264 11.85 0.50 7.61
CA TYR A 264 11.77 1.64 8.53
C TYR A 264 11.96 2.99 7.83
N ARG A 265 13.00 3.11 6.98
CA ARG A 265 13.25 4.36 6.23
C ARG A 265 12.14 4.68 5.24
N ASN A 266 11.61 3.67 4.53
CA ASN A 266 10.53 3.88 3.57
C ASN A 266 9.22 4.24 4.27
N LEU A 267 8.93 3.62 5.42
CA LEU A 267 7.76 3.95 6.23
C LEU A 267 7.81 5.41 6.73
N ARG A 268 8.93 5.86 7.28
CA ARG A 268 9.12 7.26 7.70
C ARG A 268 8.97 8.23 6.53
N ASN A 269 9.52 7.89 5.37
CA ASN A 269 9.36 8.71 4.18
C ASN A 269 7.89 8.75 3.71
N SER A 270 7.17 7.63 3.77
CA SER A 270 5.74 7.59 3.44
C SER A 270 4.95 8.54 4.34
N ILE A 271 5.20 8.51 5.65
CA ILE A 271 4.55 9.41 6.62
C ILE A 271 4.83 10.88 6.26
N LEU A 272 6.09 11.22 5.98
CA LEU A 272 6.47 12.59 5.61
C LEU A 272 5.81 13.03 4.31
N MET A 273 5.80 12.17 3.30
CA MET A 273 5.21 12.47 1.99
C MET A 273 3.70 12.61 2.08
N VAL A 274 3.00 11.74 2.81
CA VAL A 274 1.54 11.85 3.03
C VAL A 274 1.19 13.20 3.66
N ALA A 275 1.85 13.55 4.76
CA ALA A 275 1.63 14.83 5.42
C ALA A 275 1.95 16.02 4.48
N SER A 276 3.03 15.92 3.70
CA SER A 276 3.46 16.98 2.77
C SER A 276 2.49 17.16 1.61
N PHE A 277 1.91 16.09 1.08
CA PHE A 277 0.86 16.17 0.06
C PHE A 277 -0.42 16.80 0.61
N TRP A 278 -0.88 16.40 1.82
CA TRP A 278 -2.04 17.03 2.46
C TRP A 278 -1.81 18.51 2.70
N TYR A 279 -0.66 18.87 3.28
CA TYR A 279 -0.27 20.26 3.52
C TYR A 279 -0.21 21.06 2.21
N SER A 280 0.40 20.53 1.17
CA SER A 280 0.53 21.23 -0.11
C SER A 280 -0.81 21.44 -0.80
N ALA A 281 -1.73 20.48 -0.71
CA ALA A 281 -3.08 20.62 -1.25
C ALA A 281 -3.85 21.75 -0.53
N TRP A 282 -3.73 21.83 0.80
CA TRP A 282 -4.32 22.91 1.59
C TRP A 282 -3.72 24.27 1.24
N VAL A 283 -2.39 24.36 1.06
CA VAL A 283 -1.72 25.61 0.62
C VAL A 283 -2.21 26.03 -0.75
N MET A 284 -2.25 25.10 -1.72
CA MET A 284 -2.74 25.38 -3.08
C MET A 284 -4.23 25.74 -3.13
N ALA A 285 -5.00 25.30 -2.15
CA ALA A 285 -6.41 25.70 -2.01
C ALA A 285 -6.60 27.13 -1.48
N GLY A 286 -5.52 27.81 -1.09
CA GLY A 286 -5.56 29.15 -0.50
C GLY A 286 -5.65 29.15 1.02
N GLN A 287 -5.24 28.07 1.65
CA GLN A 287 -5.19 27.92 3.13
C GLN A 287 -6.55 28.20 3.81
N PRO A 288 -7.64 27.52 3.41
CA PRO A 288 -8.94 27.74 4.03
C PRO A 288 -8.88 27.47 5.52
N ASN A 289 -9.61 28.28 6.31
CA ASN A 289 -9.73 28.08 7.73
C ASN A 289 -10.46 26.75 8.02
N LEU A 290 -9.75 25.77 8.60
CA LEU A 290 -10.31 24.46 8.93
C LEU A 290 -11.00 24.43 10.30
N ASP A 291 -10.80 25.45 11.17
CA ASP A 291 -11.50 25.54 12.44
C ASP A 291 -13.02 25.70 12.23
N GLU A 292 -13.44 26.29 11.12
CA GLU A 292 -14.86 26.40 10.73
C GLU A 292 -15.52 25.04 10.43
N LEU A 293 -14.70 23.99 10.28
CA LEU A 293 -15.14 22.63 9.97
C LEU A 293 -15.11 21.70 11.22
N LEU A 294 -14.61 22.20 12.36
CA LEU A 294 -14.46 21.38 13.55
C LEU A 294 -15.80 20.86 14.11
N ASP A 295 -16.88 21.59 13.94
CA ASP A 295 -18.22 21.15 14.39
C ASP A 295 -18.95 20.24 13.41
N LYS A 296 -18.37 20.00 12.23
CA LYS A 296 -18.96 19.12 11.21
C LYS A 296 -18.51 17.68 11.42
N ASP A 297 -19.47 16.78 11.45
CA ASP A 297 -19.22 15.34 11.41
C ASP A 297 -19.36 14.79 10.00
N ILE A 298 -18.94 13.55 9.82
CA ILE A 298 -19.05 12.82 8.55
C ILE A 298 -20.53 12.57 8.25
N SER A 299 -20.94 12.80 7.00
CA SER A 299 -22.33 12.65 6.59
C SER A 299 -22.81 11.19 6.67
N GLN A 300 -24.12 11.02 6.83
CA GLN A 300 -24.74 9.70 6.79
C GLN A 300 -24.55 9.01 5.42
N ALA A 301 -24.49 9.77 4.34
CA ALA A 301 -24.26 9.23 3.00
C ALA A 301 -22.87 8.57 2.92
N MET A 302 -21.84 9.23 3.45
CA MET A 302 -20.50 8.69 3.50
C MET A 302 -20.38 7.47 4.42
N GLN A 303 -21.03 7.48 5.58
CA GLN A 303 -21.07 6.31 6.48
C GLN A 303 -21.68 5.10 5.77
N LYS A 304 -22.77 5.30 5.03
CA LYS A 304 -23.42 4.24 4.25
C LYS A 304 -22.53 3.69 3.14
N GLU A 305 -21.82 4.54 2.41
CA GLU A 305 -20.86 4.10 1.37
C GLU A 305 -19.75 3.21 1.98
N GLN A 306 -19.30 3.54 3.18
CA GLN A 306 -18.31 2.75 3.91
C GLN A 306 -18.84 1.39 4.36
N GLU A 307 -20.07 1.35 4.86
CA GLU A 307 -20.73 0.11 5.24
C GLU A 307 -20.93 -0.80 4.01
N GLU A 308 -21.30 -0.23 2.86
CA GLU A 308 -21.40 -0.95 1.59
C GLU A 308 -20.07 -1.53 1.13
N LEU A 309 -18.97 -0.74 1.22
CA LEU A 309 -17.63 -1.24 0.90
C LEU A 309 -17.20 -2.38 1.82
N GLU A 310 -17.45 -2.24 3.12
CA GLU A 310 -17.12 -3.29 4.10
C GLU A 310 -17.92 -4.56 3.84
N TYR A 311 -19.19 -4.43 3.46
CA TYR A 311 -20.03 -5.56 3.06
C TYR A 311 -19.50 -6.26 1.80
N LEU A 312 -19.16 -5.49 0.76
CA LEU A 312 -18.59 -6.00 -0.48
C LEU A 312 -17.24 -6.70 -0.24
N TRP A 313 -16.41 -6.12 0.62
CA TRP A 313 -15.13 -6.71 1.02
C TRP A 313 -15.31 -8.08 1.68
N LYS A 314 -16.28 -8.24 2.56
CA LYS A 314 -16.53 -9.50 3.27
C LYS A 314 -17.22 -10.57 2.43
N HIS A 315 -18.02 -10.19 1.44
CA HIS A 315 -18.92 -11.10 0.72
C HIS A 315 -18.71 -11.08 -0.81
N GLY A 316 -17.91 -10.15 -1.33
CA GLY A 316 -17.63 -10.03 -2.76
C GLY A 316 -16.68 -11.12 -3.25
N LYS A 317 -16.64 -11.32 -4.57
CA LYS A 317 -15.63 -12.18 -5.20
C LYS A 317 -14.34 -11.38 -5.37
N PRO A 318 -13.18 -11.93 -4.99
CA PRO A 318 -11.90 -11.27 -5.22
C PRO A 318 -11.66 -10.97 -6.70
N LYS A 319 -11.24 -9.73 -7.00
CA LYS A 319 -10.85 -9.26 -8.35
C LYS A 319 -9.41 -8.76 -8.35
N GLY A 320 -8.52 -9.32 -7.54
CA GLY A 320 -7.15 -8.85 -7.34
C GLY A 320 -6.34 -8.69 -8.63
N ARG A 321 -5.10 -8.23 -8.49
CA ARG A 321 -4.12 -8.18 -9.59
C ARG A 321 -3.96 -9.59 -10.18
N PRO A 322 -4.13 -9.78 -11.51
CA PRO A 322 -3.91 -11.08 -12.14
C PRO A 322 -2.47 -11.55 -11.89
N ASN A 323 -2.31 -12.81 -11.53
CA ASN A 323 -0.97 -13.40 -11.49
C ASN A 323 -0.44 -13.46 -12.93
N PRO A 324 0.77 -12.97 -13.25
CA PRO A 324 1.33 -13.04 -14.59
C PRO A 324 1.34 -14.46 -15.20
N GLU A 325 1.42 -15.49 -14.36
CA GLU A 325 1.38 -16.88 -14.77
C GLU A 325 -0.02 -17.40 -15.17
N GLU A 326 -1.11 -16.68 -14.79
CA GLU A 326 -2.49 -17.06 -15.12
C GLU A 326 -3.02 -16.39 -16.40
N SER A 327 -2.24 -15.53 -17.04
CA SER A 327 -2.63 -14.79 -18.24
C SER A 327 -2.19 -15.45 -19.57
N GLU A 328 -1.59 -16.64 -19.54
CA GLU A 328 -1.12 -17.39 -20.71
C GLU A 328 -1.93 -18.68 -20.98
N GLU A 329 -3.13 -18.87 -20.45
CA GLU A 329 -4.06 -19.93 -20.84
C GLU A 329 -5.19 -19.43 -21.75
#